data_ad4198af2869b341646403fdf8ef380f
#
_entry.id   ad4198af2869b341646403fdf8ef380f
#
_cell.length_a   1.000
_cell.length_b   1.000
_cell.length_c   1.000
_cell.angle_alpha   90.00
_cell.angle_beta   90.00
_cell.angle_gamma   90.00
#
_symmetry.space_group_name_H-M   'P 1'
#
loop_
_entity.id
_entity.type
_entity.pdbx_description
1 polymer ?
#
loop_
_entity_poly.entity_id
_entity_poly.type
_entity_poly.pdbx_seq_one_letter_code
_entity_poly.pdbx_strand_id
1 'polypeptide(L)'
;MFRFLALLIVCNTGLSAQLNPDKTGFIPVTLKDQKLGNIQYYHSKKDAESKKALLLYLDGSGPYPIFQYMAQGYGSTIPFDLKKAMKDFHVVLISKPGVPFADSVRRDPETGYPEYREPQEYTQRLSLDWRVEAAEKVLRDVTKRVNADRNKISILGFSEGFQVGTALLARSKLVTHAVLMVGNGFTQFFDFIIQNRQEAICGKITHQEAQIRIDSLHKVFREIRADPTSTEKHWFGHTYLRWSSFASLEPFKILSRVKIPVYLVAATADENTSVLGLDYLRLKTELAGQTSIRFHPVP
;
A
#
# COMPACT_ATOMS: atom_id res chain seq x y z
N MET A 1 7.24 -8.92 18.74
CA MET A 1 6.00 -9.72 18.51
C MET A 1 5.01 -8.80 17.84
N PHE A 2 4.91 -8.87 16.52
CA PHE A 2 4.15 -7.89 15.73
C PHE A 2 2.68 -8.28 15.66
N ARG A 3 1.79 -7.46 16.20
CA ARG A 3 0.35 -7.61 16.00
C ARG A 3 -0.10 -6.66 14.90
N PHE A 4 -0.30 -7.19 13.70
CA PHE A 4 -1.07 -6.48 12.67
C PHE A 4 -2.54 -6.47 13.09
N LEU A 5 -3.07 -5.32 13.37
CA LEU A 5 -4.51 -5.15 13.52
C LEU A 5 -5.13 -5.07 12.13
N ALA A 6 -5.36 -6.25 11.51
CA ALA A 6 -6.22 -6.32 10.34
C ALA A 6 -7.67 -6.21 10.83
N LEU A 7 -8.30 -5.08 10.56
CA LEU A 7 -9.72 -4.89 10.82
C LEU A 7 -10.50 -5.81 9.87
N LEU A 8 -10.89 -6.99 10.37
CA LEU A 8 -11.65 -7.99 9.63
C LEU A 8 -13.13 -7.68 9.75
N ILE A 9 -13.75 -7.18 8.69
CA ILE A 9 -15.21 -7.19 8.57
C ILE A 9 -15.60 -8.59 8.09
N VAL A 10 -16.08 -9.43 9.02
CA VAL A 10 -16.60 -10.77 8.71
C VAL A 10 -18.04 -10.63 8.27
N CYS A 11 -18.31 -10.84 6.99
CA CYS A 11 -19.66 -11.07 6.50
C CYS A 11 -19.92 -12.58 6.42
N ASN A 12 -20.79 -13.07 7.27
CA ASN A 12 -21.19 -14.46 7.36
C ASN A 12 -22.32 -14.76 6.36
N THR A 13 -22.06 -15.51 5.29
CA THR A 13 -23.11 -16.21 4.53
C THR A 13 -22.54 -17.53 4.01
N GLY A 14 -23.10 -18.63 4.51
CA GLY A 14 -22.74 -19.96 4.04
C GLY A 14 -23.04 -20.14 2.55
N LEU A 15 -22.07 -20.60 1.85
CA LEU A 15 -21.89 -21.39 0.63
C LEU A 15 -20.55 -20.99 -0.01
N SER A 16 -19.68 -21.94 -0.24
CA SER A 16 -18.40 -21.73 -0.92
C SER A 16 -18.57 -21.43 -2.42
N ALA A 17 -19.27 -20.36 -2.74
CA ALA A 17 -19.29 -19.83 -4.09
C ALA A 17 -18.04 -18.98 -4.28
N GLN A 18 -17.15 -19.41 -5.15
CA GLN A 18 -15.92 -18.70 -5.51
C GLN A 18 -16.22 -17.23 -5.77
N LEU A 19 -15.63 -16.34 -4.94
CA LEU A 19 -15.74 -14.91 -5.15
C LEU A 19 -15.07 -14.55 -6.50
N ASN A 20 -15.87 -14.02 -7.39
CA ASN A 20 -15.37 -13.44 -8.62
C ASN A 20 -15.70 -11.94 -8.64
N PRO A 21 -15.04 -11.14 -9.48
CA PRO A 21 -15.28 -9.70 -9.55
C PRO A 21 -16.77 -9.35 -9.73
N ASP A 22 -17.50 -10.07 -10.58
CA ASP A 22 -18.93 -9.79 -10.85
C ASP A 22 -19.81 -9.93 -9.61
N LYS A 23 -19.57 -10.96 -8.79
CA LYS A 23 -20.32 -11.19 -7.55
C LYS A 23 -20.03 -10.13 -6.48
N THR A 24 -18.85 -9.51 -6.55
CA THR A 24 -18.45 -8.42 -5.64
C THR A 24 -18.83 -7.04 -6.18
N GLY A 25 -19.40 -6.97 -7.38
CA GLY A 25 -19.81 -5.72 -8.01
C GLY A 25 -18.70 -5.00 -8.75
N PHE A 26 -17.66 -5.74 -9.19
CA PHE A 26 -16.54 -5.21 -9.98
C PHE A 26 -16.52 -5.77 -11.40
N ILE A 27 -16.03 -4.97 -12.33
CA ILE A 27 -15.71 -5.36 -13.70
C ILE A 27 -14.19 -5.55 -13.78
N PRO A 28 -13.70 -6.76 -14.15
CA PRO A 28 -12.28 -6.99 -14.35
C PRO A 28 -11.81 -6.42 -15.70
N VAL A 29 -10.63 -5.81 -15.68
CA VAL A 29 -9.95 -5.30 -16.88
C VAL A 29 -8.49 -5.71 -16.83
N THR A 30 -7.98 -6.15 -17.99
CA THR A 30 -6.55 -6.45 -18.17
C THR A 30 -5.95 -5.49 -19.19
N LEU A 31 -4.97 -4.70 -18.74
CA LEU A 31 -4.14 -3.90 -19.63
C LEU A 31 -2.87 -4.68 -19.96
N LYS A 32 -2.60 -4.89 -21.23
CA LYS A 32 -1.35 -5.48 -21.70
C LYS A 32 -0.31 -4.37 -21.88
N ASP A 33 0.82 -4.50 -21.24
CA ASP A 33 1.92 -3.55 -21.33
C ASP A 33 3.24 -4.29 -21.58
N GLN A 34 4.06 -3.80 -22.50
CA GLN A 34 5.31 -4.47 -22.87
C GLN A 34 6.32 -4.52 -21.71
N LYS A 35 6.39 -3.46 -20.89
CA LYS A 35 7.31 -3.33 -19.76
C LYS A 35 6.75 -3.99 -18.51
N LEU A 36 5.48 -3.70 -18.19
CA LEU A 36 4.87 -4.09 -16.92
C LEU A 36 4.22 -5.48 -16.96
N GLY A 37 4.02 -6.05 -18.16
CA GLY A 37 3.25 -7.29 -18.35
C GLY A 37 1.75 -7.02 -18.26
N ASN A 38 1.00 -7.98 -17.72
CA ASN A 38 -0.45 -7.84 -17.55
C ASN A 38 -0.75 -7.06 -16.27
N ILE A 39 -1.41 -5.92 -16.42
CA ILE A 39 -1.93 -5.14 -15.29
C ILE A 39 -3.40 -5.50 -15.14
N GLN A 40 -3.75 -6.21 -14.08
CA GLN A 40 -5.13 -6.54 -13.76
C GLN A 40 -5.68 -5.51 -12.78
N TYR A 41 -6.80 -4.89 -13.15
CA TYR A 41 -7.52 -4.00 -12.27
C TYR A 41 -9.02 -4.21 -12.35
N TYR A 42 -9.74 -3.70 -11.38
CA TYR A 42 -11.17 -3.91 -11.20
C TYR A 42 -11.81 -2.56 -10.88
N HIS A 43 -12.87 -2.20 -11.59
CA HIS A 43 -13.64 -1.01 -11.27
C HIS A 43 -15.09 -1.37 -10.92
N SER A 44 -15.72 -0.56 -10.06
CA SER A 44 -17.09 -0.78 -9.65
C SER A 44 -18.03 -0.78 -10.87
N LYS A 45 -18.93 -1.80 -10.90
CA LYS A 45 -19.90 -2.02 -11.99
C LYS A 45 -21.10 -1.09 -11.88
N LYS A 46 -21.59 -0.87 -10.65
CA LYS A 46 -22.81 -0.14 -10.41
C LYS A 46 -22.66 1.33 -10.79
N ASP A 47 -23.63 1.84 -11.53
CA ASP A 47 -23.74 3.24 -11.91
C ASP A 47 -22.50 3.80 -12.66
N ALA A 48 -21.88 2.99 -13.52
CA ALA A 48 -20.68 3.39 -14.29
C ALA A 48 -20.91 4.66 -15.13
N GLU A 49 -22.15 4.85 -15.61
CA GLU A 49 -22.58 6.02 -16.40
C GLU A 49 -22.89 7.25 -15.55
N SER A 50 -23.08 7.09 -14.24
CA SER A 50 -23.35 8.21 -13.33
C SER A 50 -22.08 8.98 -13.03
N LYS A 51 -22.13 10.31 -13.09
CA LYS A 51 -20.98 11.15 -12.74
C LYS A 51 -20.69 11.04 -11.25
N LYS A 52 -19.58 10.38 -10.89
CA LYS A 52 -19.11 10.21 -9.51
C LYS A 52 -17.64 10.57 -9.37
N ALA A 53 -17.21 10.82 -8.14
CA ALA A 53 -15.79 10.85 -7.81
C ALA A 53 -15.15 9.47 -8.09
N LEU A 54 -13.83 9.43 -8.34
CA LEU A 54 -13.08 8.20 -8.51
C LEU A 54 -12.19 7.98 -7.29
N LEU A 55 -12.13 6.74 -6.79
CA LEU A 55 -11.26 6.33 -5.71
C LEU A 55 -10.39 5.16 -6.16
N LEU A 56 -9.10 5.39 -6.34
CA LEU A 56 -8.11 4.33 -6.55
C LEU A 56 -7.53 3.90 -5.21
N TYR A 57 -7.71 2.63 -4.87
CA TYR A 57 -7.10 2.03 -3.69
C TYR A 57 -5.75 1.42 -4.02
N LEU A 58 -4.74 1.77 -3.21
CA LEU A 58 -3.37 1.27 -3.27
C LEU A 58 -3.11 0.51 -1.96
N ASP A 59 -3.06 -0.82 -2.05
CA ASP A 59 -2.96 -1.73 -0.91
C ASP A 59 -1.57 -1.78 -0.27
N GLY A 60 -1.48 -2.43 0.89
CA GLY A 60 -0.25 -2.65 1.65
C GLY A 60 0.71 -3.68 1.01
N SER A 61 1.75 -4.07 1.71
CA SER A 61 2.77 -5.03 1.28
C SER A 61 2.24 -6.47 1.20
N GLY A 62 3.06 -7.35 0.61
CA GLY A 62 2.81 -8.79 0.48
C GLY A 62 2.05 -9.19 -0.79
N PRO A 63 2.15 -10.46 -1.18
CA PRO A 63 1.58 -11.03 -2.40
C PRO A 63 0.11 -11.43 -2.24
N TYR A 64 -0.66 -10.74 -1.41
CA TYR A 64 -1.97 -11.18 -1.03
C TYR A 64 -3.05 -10.77 -2.03
N PRO A 65 -4.02 -11.68 -2.33
CA PRO A 65 -5.23 -11.34 -3.07
C PRO A 65 -6.03 -10.23 -2.38
N ILE A 66 -6.75 -9.45 -3.17
CA ILE A 66 -7.62 -8.37 -2.63
C ILE A 66 -8.69 -8.96 -1.72
N PHE A 67 -9.28 -10.10 -2.12
CA PHE A 67 -10.20 -10.87 -1.30
C PHE A 67 -9.58 -12.22 -0.93
N GLN A 68 -9.76 -12.63 0.31
CA GLN A 68 -9.13 -13.82 0.88
C GLN A 68 -10.19 -14.78 1.41
N TYR A 69 -10.19 -16.03 0.93
CA TYR A 69 -11.02 -17.06 1.51
C TYR A 69 -10.40 -17.51 2.83
N MET A 70 -11.24 -17.67 3.84
CA MET A 70 -10.88 -18.16 5.16
C MET A 70 -11.88 -19.23 5.57
N ALA A 71 -11.55 -20.03 6.59
CA ALA A 71 -12.41 -21.10 7.09
C ALA A 71 -13.83 -20.64 7.48
N GLN A 72 -13.98 -19.37 7.86
CA GLN A 72 -15.25 -18.80 8.33
C GLN A 72 -15.85 -17.75 7.37
N GLY A 73 -15.51 -17.79 6.08
CA GLY A 73 -16.02 -16.86 5.10
C GLY A 73 -14.92 -16.20 4.26
N TYR A 74 -15.00 -14.90 4.03
CA TYR A 74 -13.96 -14.16 3.31
C TYR A 74 -13.64 -12.82 3.99
N GLY A 75 -12.38 -12.40 3.85
CA GLY A 75 -11.90 -11.09 4.24
C GLY A 75 -11.37 -10.33 3.04
N SER A 76 -10.93 -9.11 3.25
CA SER A 76 -10.26 -8.32 2.22
C SER A 76 -9.08 -7.54 2.79
N THR A 77 -8.18 -7.10 1.91
CA THR A 77 -7.09 -6.17 2.25
C THR A 77 -7.56 -4.71 2.30
N ILE A 78 -8.84 -4.45 2.10
CA ILE A 78 -9.44 -3.11 2.00
C ILE A 78 -9.80 -2.62 3.41
N PRO A 79 -9.22 -1.49 3.89
CA PRO A 79 -9.40 -1.02 5.26
C PRO A 79 -10.62 -0.11 5.47
N PHE A 80 -11.57 -0.09 4.53
CA PHE A 80 -12.77 0.74 4.61
C PHE A 80 -14.02 -0.01 4.16
N ASP A 81 -15.20 0.55 4.47
CA ASP A 81 -16.48 0.01 4.01
C ASP A 81 -16.65 0.20 2.49
N LEU A 82 -16.33 -0.88 1.76
CA LEU A 82 -16.38 -0.91 0.30
C LEU A 82 -17.78 -0.62 -0.24
N LYS A 83 -18.83 -1.18 0.39
CA LYS A 83 -20.23 -0.98 -0.06
C LYS A 83 -20.66 0.48 0.07
N LYS A 84 -20.23 1.13 1.15
CA LYS A 84 -20.47 2.55 1.37
C LYS A 84 -19.69 3.40 0.36
N ALA A 85 -18.41 3.10 0.16
CA ALA A 85 -17.57 3.82 -0.80
C ALA A 85 -18.13 3.73 -2.23
N MET A 86 -18.63 2.57 -2.67
CA MET A 86 -19.19 2.38 -4.01
C MET A 86 -20.49 3.16 -4.28
N LYS A 87 -21.14 3.73 -3.25
CA LYS A 87 -22.28 4.63 -3.45
C LYS A 87 -21.85 5.97 -4.03
N ASP A 88 -20.73 6.50 -3.54
CA ASP A 88 -20.28 7.87 -3.81
C ASP A 88 -19.11 7.92 -4.80
N PHE A 89 -18.39 6.80 -4.99
CA PHE A 89 -17.19 6.71 -5.81
C PHE A 89 -17.29 5.60 -6.86
N HIS A 90 -16.65 5.82 -8.00
CA HIS A 90 -16.15 4.73 -8.83
C HIS A 90 -14.89 4.18 -8.14
N VAL A 91 -15.04 3.05 -7.46
CA VAL A 91 -13.91 2.41 -6.75
C VAL A 91 -13.09 1.59 -7.72
N VAL A 92 -11.76 1.73 -7.65
CA VAL A 92 -10.79 1.03 -8.49
C VAL A 92 -9.79 0.30 -7.61
N LEU A 93 -9.58 -0.98 -7.91
CA LEU A 93 -8.65 -1.87 -7.23
C LEU A 93 -7.64 -2.40 -8.25
N ILE A 94 -6.37 -2.53 -7.88
CA ILE A 94 -5.32 -3.08 -8.76
C ILE A 94 -4.73 -4.32 -8.09
N SER A 95 -4.66 -5.44 -8.81
CA SER A 95 -3.87 -6.59 -8.37
C SER A 95 -2.38 -6.35 -8.56
N LYS A 96 -1.57 -6.83 -7.63
CA LYS A 96 -0.12 -6.92 -7.83
C LYS A 96 0.23 -7.95 -8.91
N PRO A 97 1.45 -7.93 -9.48
CA PRO A 97 1.81 -8.82 -10.58
C PRO A 97 1.49 -10.28 -10.29
N GLY A 98 0.70 -10.94 -11.15
CA GLY A 98 0.33 -12.34 -11.02
C GLY A 98 -0.61 -12.70 -9.86
N VAL A 99 -0.94 -11.75 -8.98
CA VAL A 99 -1.81 -12.01 -7.82
C VAL A 99 -3.27 -11.98 -8.26
N PRO A 100 -4.06 -13.04 -7.97
CA PRO A 100 -5.47 -13.10 -8.36
C PRO A 100 -6.33 -12.12 -7.53
N PHE A 101 -7.53 -11.84 -8.02
CA PHE A 101 -8.53 -11.02 -7.32
C PHE A 101 -8.93 -11.61 -5.98
N ALA A 102 -9.15 -12.92 -5.95
CA ALA A 102 -9.53 -13.66 -4.76
C ALA A 102 -8.85 -15.04 -4.76
N ASP A 103 -8.37 -15.47 -3.61
CA ASP A 103 -7.78 -16.79 -3.41
C ASP A 103 -7.81 -17.19 -1.92
N SER A 104 -7.53 -18.45 -1.64
CA SER A 104 -7.39 -18.99 -0.29
C SER A 104 -6.06 -18.54 0.30
N VAL A 105 -6.12 -17.90 1.47
CA VAL A 105 -4.93 -17.51 2.24
C VAL A 105 -4.97 -18.27 3.57
N ARG A 106 -3.96 -19.08 3.79
CA ARG A 106 -3.77 -19.75 5.09
C ARG A 106 -3.25 -18.76 6.11
N ARG A 107 -3.48 -19.04 7.37
CA ARG A 107 -2.86 -18.29 8.47
C ARG A 107 -2.08 -19.23 9.33
N ASP A 108 -0.89 -18.84 9.67
CA ASP A 108 -0.09 -19.51 10.67
C ASP A 108 -0.87 -19.57 12.00
N PRO A 109 -1.07 -20.74 12.58
CA PRO A 109 -1.93 -20.91 13.77
C PRO A 109 -1.32 -20.28 15.04
N GLU A 110 0.00 -20.10 15.09
CA GLU A 110 0.70 -19.55 16.27
C GLU A 110 0.80 -18.03 16.20
N THR A 111 1.11 -17.49 15.04
CA THR A 111 1.37 -16.07 14.84
C THR A 111 0.18 -15.31 14.25
N GLY A 112 -0.76 -16.00 13.61
CA GLY A 112 -1.86 -15.40 12.86
C GLY A 112 -1.45 -14.73 11.56
N TYR A 113 -0.17 -14.80 11.18
CA TYR A 113 0.31 -14.21 9.93
C TYR A 113 -0.24 -14.96 8.71
N PRO A 114 -0.56 -14.21 7.63
CA PRO A 114 -1.00 -14.84 6.40
C PRO A 114 0.18 -15.56 5.72
N GLU A 115 -0.06 -16.80 5.32
CA GLU A 115 0.82 -17.62 4.51
C GLU A 115 0.24 -17.72 3.10
N TYR A 116 0.95 -17.18 2.13
CA TYR A 116 0.56 -17.24 0.73
C TYR A 116 1.79 -17.37 -0.16
N ARG A 117 1.74 -18.36 -1.06
CA ARG A 117 2.85 -18.54 -2.02
C ARG A 117 2.78 -17.45 -3.07
N GLU A 118 3.80 -16.63 -3.12
CA GLU A 118 3.90 -15.56 -4.10
C GLU A 118 3.98 -16.09 -5.54
N PRO A 119 3.22 -15.50 -6.47
CA PRO A 119 3.34 -15.83 -7.89
C PRO A 119 4.73 -15.43 -8.43
N GLN A 120 5.21 -16.17 -9.43
CA GLN A 120 6.49 -15.86 -10.08
C GLN A 120 6.53 -14.42 -10.65
N GLU A 121 5.44 -13.95 -11.24
CA GLU A 121 5.36 -12.57 -11.74
C GLU A 121 5.51 -11.53 -10.62
N TYR A 122 5.04 -11.84 -9.40
CA TYR A 122 5.22 -10.97 -8.24
C TYR A 122 6.70 -10.79 -7.92
N THR A 123 7.45 -11.88 -7.76
CA THR A 123 8.88 -11.83 -7.45
C THR A 123 9.70 -11.16 -8.54
N GLN A 124 9.36 -11.41 -9.80
CA GLN A 124 10.08 -10.88 -10.96
C GLN A 124 9.81 -9.40 -11.24
N ARG A 125 8.68 -8.85 -10.83
CA ARG A 125 8.22 -7.54 -11.30
C ARG A 125 7.89 -6.54 -10.21
N LEU A 126 7.54 -7.01 -8.99
CA LEU A 126 7.09 -6.08 -7.97
C LEU A 126 8.20 -5.10 -7.60
N SER A 127 7.92 -3.83 -7.81
CA SER A 127 8.76 -2.70 -7.46
C SER A 127 7.89 -1.46 -7.26
N LEU A 128 8.43 -0.43 -6.64
CA LEU A 128 7.75 0.86 -6.55
C LEU A 128 7.39 1.40 -7.94
N ASP A 129 8.33 1.31 -8.88
CA ASP A 129 8.13 1.78 -10.24
C ASP A 129 6.99 1.03 -10.93
N TRP A 130 6.95 -0.31 -10.81
CA TRP A 130 5.85 -1.10 -11.35
C TRP A 130 4.50 -0.64 -10.79
N ARG A 131 4.40 -0.49 -9.46
CA ARG A 131 3.16 -0.10 -8.80
C ARG A 131 2.69 1.29 -9.23
N VAL A 132 3.60 2.25 -9.31
CA VAL A 132 3.29 3.63 -9.70
C VAL A 132 2.92 3.73 -11.17
N GLU A 133 3.67 3.08 -12.06
CA GLU A 133 3.37 3.07 -13.50
C GLU A 133 2.06 2.34 -13.80
N ALA A 134 1.80 1.22 -13.14
CA ALA A 134 0.53 0.52 -13.27
C ALA A 134 -0.65 1.39 -12.80
N ALA A 135 -0.53 2.04 -11.64
CA ALA A 135 -1.56 2.94 -11.12
C ALA A 135 -1.84 4.11 -12.08
N GLU A 136 -0.80 4.73 -12.65
CA GLU A 136 -0.97 5.81 -13.63
C GLU A 136 -1.69 5.33 -14.89
N LYS A 137 -1.30 4.17 -15.45
CA LYS A 137 -1.95 3.58 -16.62
C LYS A 137 -3.41 3.22 -16.35
N VAL A 138 -3.69 2.65 -15.18
CA VAL A 138 -5.06 2.32 -14.74
C VAL A 138 -5.91 3.59 -14.61
N LEU A 139 -5.41 4.65 -14.00
CA LEU A 139 -6.13 5.93 -13.92
C LEU A 139 -6.49 6.47 -15.32
N ARG A 140 -5.54 6.42 -16.26
CA ARG A 140 -5.75 6.86 -17.64
C ARG A 140 -6.78 6.02 -18.39
N ASP A 141 -6.86 4.74 -18.12
CA ASP A 141 -7.78 3.82 -18.77
C ASP A 141 -9.18 3.89 -18.14
N VAL A 142 -9.26 3.77 -16.81
CA VAL A 142 -10.57 3.74 -16.13
C VAL A 142 -11.36 5.03 -16.30
N THR A 143 -10.70 6.19 -16.38
CA THR A 143 -11.37 7.48 -16.66
C THR A 143 -11.98 7.60 -18.06
N LYS A 144 -11.75 6.60 -18.94
CA LYS A 144 -12.43 6.46 -20.23
C LYS A 144 -13.58 5.45 -20.18
N ARG A 145 -13.62 4.60 -19.14
CA ARG A 145 -14.61 3.52 -19.00
C ARG A 145 -15.78 3.88 -18.10
N VAL A 146 -15.56 4.78 -17.14
CA VAL A 146 -16.60 5.25 -16.22
C VAL A 146 -16.73 6.76 -16.31
N ASN A 147 -17.93 7.28 -16.00
CA ASN A 147 -18.18 8.72 -15.97
C ASN A 147 -17.60 9.35 -14.69
N ALA A 148 -16.27 9.42 -14.62
CA ALA A 148 -15.59 9.99 -13.47
C ALA A 148 -15.59 11.53 -13.49
N ASP A 149 -15.90 12.15 -12.36
CA ASP A 149 -15.66 13.58 -12.16
C ASP A 149 -14.15 13.84 -12.10
N ARG A 150 -13.59 14.40 -13.17
CA ARG A 150 -12.16 14.63 -13.31
C ARG A 150 -11.58 15.60 -12.29
N ASN A 151 -12.42 16.37 -11.61
CA ASN A 151 -12.02 17.25 -10.51
C ASN A 151 -11.99 16.52 -9.15
N LYS A 152 -12.41 15.25 -9.10
CA LYS A 152 -12.54 14.45 -7.89
C LYS A 152 -11.93 13.05 -8.08
N ILE A 153 -10.68 13.00 -8.52
CA ILE A 153 -9.91 11.75 -8.63
C ILE A 153 -9.05 11.61 -7.39
N SER A 154 -9.44 10.69 -6.52
CA SER A 154 -8.80 10.44 -5.23
C SER A 154 -8.00 9.15 -5.25
N ILE A 155 -6.88 9.13 -4.51
CA ILE A 155 -6.16 7.92 -4.16
C ILE A 155 -6.28 7.66 -2.66
N LEU A 156 -6.36 6.39 -2.26
CA LEU A 156 -6.20 5.95 -0.88
C LEU A 156 -5.05 4.96 -0.83
N GLY A 157 -3.97 5.33 -0.19
CA GLY A 157 -2.78 4.50 0.01
C GLY A 157 -2.68 4.00 1.45
N PHE A 158 -2.64 2.68 1.63
CA PHE A 158 -2.54 2.04 2.94
C PHE A 158 -1.20 1.31 3.10
N SER A 159 -0.47 1.55 4.18
CA SER A 159 0.83 0.91 4.47
C SER A 159 1.83 1.11 3.31
N GLU A 160 2.32 0.07 2.62
CA GLU A 160 3.13 0.22 1.40
C GLU A 160 2.45 1.11 0.35
N GLY A 161 1.12 1.06 0.27
CA GLY A 161 0.32 1.95 -0.59
C GLY A 161 0.46 3.44 -0.28
N PHE A 162 0.84 3.82 0.94
CA PHE A 162 1.21 5.20 1.30
C PHE A 162 2.39 5.67 0.44
N GLN A 163 3.42 4.84 0.28
CA GLN A 163 4.61 5.18 -0.50
C GLN A 163 4.32 5.19 -2.00
N VAL A 164 3.55 4.20 -2.46
CA VAL A 164 3.08 4.16 -3.86
C VAL A 164 2.25 5.40 -4.18
N GLY A 165 1.31 5.75 -3.32
CA GLY A 165 0.49 6.95 -3.46
C GLY A 165 1.34 8.22 -3.47
N THR A 166 2.29 8.35 -2.55
CA THR A 166 3.22 9.48 -2.51
C THR A 166 4.03 9.61 -3.81
N ALA A 167 4.58 8.51 -4.31
CA ALA A 167 5.33 8.52 -5.58
C ALA A 167 4.42 8.85 -6.78
N LEU A 168 3.18 8.37 -6.76
CA LEU A 168 2.19 8.68 -7.79
C LEU A 168 1.82 10.18 -7.82
N LEU A 169 1.76 10.85 -6.65
CA LEU A 169 1.54 12.30 -6.58
C LEU A 169 2.64 13.12 -7.26
N ALA A 170 3.89 12.64 -7.22
CA ALA A 170 4.98 13.30 -7.93
C ALA A 170 4.90 13.14 -9.46
N ARG A 171 4.20 12.10 -9.93
CA ARG A 171 4.19 11.71 -11.34
C ARG A 171 2.90 12.07 -12.07
N SER A 172 1.75 11.79 -11.46
CA SER A 172 0.45 11.90 -12.12
C SER A 172 -0.24 13.22 -11.82
N LYS A 173 -0.61 13.94 -12.89
CA LYS A 173 -1.45 15.16 -12.81
C LYS A 173 -2.95 14.84 -12.76
N LEU A 174 -3.33 13.57 -12.83
CA LEU A 174 -4.74 13.17 -12.78
C LEU A 174 -5.29 13.16 -11.36
N VAL A 175 -4.42 12.91 -10.37
CA VAL A 175 -4.83 12.84 -8.97
C VAL A 175 -5.10 14.25 -8.45
N THR A 176 -6.28 14.43 -7.86
CA THR A 176 -6.74 15.71 -7.31
C THR A 176 -6.80 15.72 -5.79
N HIS A 177 -6.88 14.55 -5.15
CA HIS A 177 -6.96 14.38 -3.70
C HIS A 177 -6.23 13.10 -3.30
N ALA A 178 -5.66 13.07 -2.10
CA ALA A 178 -5.06 11.85 -1.56
C ALA A 178 -5.42 11.63 -0.09
N VAL A 179 -5.65 10.37 0.27
CA VAL A 179 -5.67 9.87 1.65
C VAL A 179 -4.52 8.88 1.77
N LEU A 180 -3.59 9.13 2.67
CA LEU A 180 -2.43 8.27 2.88
C LEU A 180 -2.41 7.84 4.34
N MET A 181 -2.42 6.52 4.58
CA MET A 181 -2.63 5.93 5.90
C MET A 181 -1.49 4.99 6.27
N VAL A 182 -1.12 4.97 7.54
CA VAL A 182 -0.18 3.99 8.10
C VAL A 182 1.13 3.96 7.32
N GLY A 183 1.74 5.12 7.14
CA GLY A 183 3.01 5.28 6.44
C GLY A 183 3.95 6.22 7.17
N ASN A 184 5.13 6.41 6.62
CA ASN A 184 6.20 7.21 7.19
C ASN A 184 6.67 8.31 6.22
N GLY A 185 7.19 9.40 6.75
CA GLY A 185 7.83 10.46 5.99
C GLY A 185 9.23 10.13 5.46
N PHE A 186 9.86 9.09 5.98
CA PHE A 186 11.22 8.63 5.61
C PHE A 186 11.19 7.40 4.69
N THR A 187 12.38 6.95 4.29
CA THR A 187 12.52 5.67 3.60
C THR A 187 12.17 4.49 4.52
N GLN A 188 11.63 3.41 3.97
CA GLN A 188 11.31 2.19 4.72
C GLN A 188 12.50 1.61 5.50
N PHE A 189 13.72 1.76 5.00
CA PHE A 189 14.90 1.29 5.74
C PHE A 189 15.11 2.02 7.07
N PHE A 190 14.67 3.28 7.15
CA PHE A 190 14.81 4.03 8.37
C PHE A 190 13.84 3.58 9.47
N ASP A 191 12.69 2.99 9.11
CA ASP A 191 11.76 2.41 10.08
C ASP A 191 12.43 1.29 10.90
N PHE A 192 13.21 0.42 10.26
CA PHE A 192 13.96 -0.63 10.96
C PHE A 192 14.99 -0.05 11.94
N ILE A 193 15.63 1.06 11.59
CA ILE A 193 16.58 1.73 12.50
C ILE A 193 15.84 2.35 13.68
N ILE A 194 14.75 3.08 13.43
CA ILE A 194 13.93 3.70 14.48
C ILE A 194 13.43 2.63 15.44
N GLN A 195 12.89 1.51 14.93
CA GLN A 195 12.37 0.43 15.75
C GLN A 195 13.42 -0.10 16.73
N ASN A 196 14.64 -0.41 16.27
CA ASN A 196 15.71 -0.88 17.16
C ASN A 196 16.09 0.17 18.20
N ARG A 197 16.08 1.47 17.86
CA ARG A 197 16.31 2.54 18.82
C ARG A 197 15.20 2.65 19.86
N GLN A 198 13.95 2.54 19.42
CA GLN A 198 12.79 2.57 20.32
C GLN A 198 12.78 1.38 21.27
N GLU A 199 13.10 0.17 20.80
CA GLU A 199 13.20 -1.03 21.64
C GLU A 199 14.25 -0.83 22.75
N ALA A 200 15.38 -0.21 22.44
CA ALA A 200 16.41 0.08 23.45
C ALA A 200 15.95 1.16 24.44
N ILE A 201 15.33 2.24 23.98
CA ILE A 201 14.78 3.31 24.84
C ILE A 201 13.71 2.75 25.78
N CYS A 202 12.87 1.82 25.30
CA CYS A 202 11.84 1.16 26.09
C CYS A 202 12.39 0.02 26.99
N GLY A 203 13.68 -0.24 26.98
CA GLY A 203 14.31 -1.28 27.81
C GLY A 203 14.04 -2.71 27.34
N LYS A 204 13.52 -2.92 26.13
CA LYS A 204 13.28 -4.26 25.55
C LYS A 204 14.59 -4.93 25.15
N ILE A 205 15.58 -4.15 24.75
CA ILE A 205 16.95 -4.56 24.43
C ILE A 205 17.95 -3.54 24.99
N THR A 206 19.22 -3.89 25.08
CA THR A 206 20.26 -2.92 25.43
C THR A 206 20.59 -1.97 24.29
N HIS A 207 21.14 -0.79 24.57
CA HIS A 207 21.64 0.13 23.54
C HIS A 207 22.75 -0.50 22.70
N GLN A 208 23.58 -1.38 23.29
CA GLN A 208 24.62 -2.12 22.60
C GLN A 208 24.03 -3.13 21.60
N GLU A 209 23.03 -3.90 22.01
CA GLU A 209 22.31 -4.82 21.09
C GLU A 209 21.63 -4.05 19.95
N ALA A 210 20.98 -2.93 20.26
CA ALA A 210 20.40 -2.08 19.21
C ALA A 210 21.45 -1.64 18.18
N GLN A 211 22.65 -1.25 18.64
CA GLN A 211 23.73 -0.86 17.73
C GLN A 211 24.20 -2.02 16.87
N ILE A 212 24.40 -3.22 17.44
CA ILE A 212 24.78 -4.42 16.69
C ILE A 212 23.73 -4.76 15.62
N ARG A 213 22.44 -4.70 15.97
CA ARG A 213 21.35 -4.94 15.02
C ARG A 213 21.33 -3.90 13.89
N ILE A 214 21.52 -2.63 14.20
CA ILE A 214 21.57 -1.53 13.23
C ILE A 214 22.77 -1.70 12.29
N ASP A 215 23.95 -2.07 12.81
CA ASP A 215 25.14 -2.32 11.97
C ASP A 215 24.90 -3.50 11.00
N SER A 216 24.19 -4.53 11.46
CA SER A 216 23.74 -5.64 10.61
C SER A 216 22.75 -5.20 9.53
N LEU A 217 21.80 -4.31 9.85
CA LEU A 217 20.90 -3.70 8.86
C LEU A 217 21.67 -2.92 7.80
N HIS A 218 22.64 -2.11 8.19
CA HIS A 218 23.48 -1.36 7.25
C HIS A 218 24.28 -2.28 6.32
N LYS A 219 24.71 -3.48 6.79
CA LYS A 219 25.32 -4.49 5.93
C LYS A 219 24.34 -4.96 4.86
N VAL A 220 23.15 -5.36 5.25
CA VAL A 220 22.09 -5.79 4.32
C VAL A 220 21.72 -4.67 3.32
N PHE A 221 21.61 -3.42 3.77
CA PHE A 221 21.31 -2.30 2.87
C PHE A 221 22.38 -2.08 1.82
N ARG A 222 23.67 -2.30 2.17
CA ARG A 222 24.77 -2.28 1.20
C ARG A 222 24.69 -3.43 0.21
N GLU A 223 24.32 -4.64 0.67
CA GLU A 223 24.13 -5.81 -0.20
C GLU A 223 22.99 -5.60 -1.20
N ILE A 224 21.83 -5.07 -0.76
CA ILE A 224 20.71 -4.71 -1.63
C ILE A 224 21.15 -3.65 -2.65
N ARG A 225 21.88 -2.63 -2.23
CA ARG A 225 22.40 -1.59 -3.11
C ARG A 225 23.39 -2.13 -4.15
N ALA A 226 24.17 -3.15 -3.80
CA ALA A 226 25.16 -3.77 -4.71
C ALA A 226 24.50 -4.62 -5.81
N ASP A 227 23.28 -5.12 -5.56
CA ASP A 227 22.53 -5.97 -6.52
C ASP A 227 21.02 -5.55 -6.54
N PRO A 228 20.73 -4.31 -6.95
CA PRO A 228 19.42 -3.68 -6.72
C PRO A 228 18.29 -4.24 -7.59
N THR A 229 18.61 -5.03 -8.61
CA THR A 229 17.64 -5.62 -9.54
C THR A 229 17.43 -7.11 -9.34
N SER A 230 18.07 -7.71 -8.34
CA SER A 230 17.96 -9.13 -8.09
C SER A 230 16.54 -9.53 -7.67
N THR A 231 15.99 -10.51 -8.37
CA THR A 231 14.71 -11.17 -8.09
C THR A 231 14.90 -12.52 -7.41
N GLU A 232 16.15 -12.94 -7.21
CA GLU A 232 16.53 -14.21 -6.57
C GLU A 232 16.95 -14.02 -5.11
N LYS A 233 17.63 -12.90 -4.82
CA LYS A 233 18.02 -12.56 -3.45
C LYS A 233 16.85 -11.91 -2.72
N HIS A 234 16.64 -12.39 -1.50
CA HIS A 234 15.53 -11.95 -0.65
C HIS A 234 16.04 -11.44 0.70
N TRP A 235 15.35 -10.49 1.23
CA TRP A 235 15.48 -10.04 2.60
C TRP A 235 14.11 -9.70 3.17
N PHE A 236 13.83 -10.12 4.39
CA PHE A 236 12.59 -9.84 5.10
C PHE A 236 11.33 -10.03 4.22
N GLY A 237 11.23 -11.19 3.55
CA GLY A 237 10.07 -11.60 2.76
C GLY A 237 9.93 -10.95 1.38
N HIS A 238 10.91 -10.17 0.91
CA HIS A 238 10.84 -9.51 -0.40
C HIS A 238 12.17 -9.57 -1.15
N THR A 239 12.10 -9.49 -2.49
CA THR A 239 13.27 -9.45 -3.36
C THR A 239 14.11 -8.17 -3.17
N TYR A 240 15.39 -8.21 -3.55
CA TYR A 240 16.23 -7.02 -3.55
C TYR A 240 15.71 -5.97 -4.55
N LEU A 241 15.13 -6.38 -5.69
CA LEU A 241 14.44 -5.47 -6.62
C LEU A 241 13.36 -4.64 -5.91
N ARG A 242 12.49 -5.30 -5.13
CA ARG A 242 11.45 -4.57 -4.38
C ARG A 242 12.08 -3.64 -3.37
N TRP A 243 13.01 -4.11 -2.55
CA TRP A 243 13.62 -3.30 -1.50
C TRP A 243 14.36 -2.08 -2.05
N SER A 244 15.20 -2.26 -3.08
CA SER A 244 15.97 -1.17 -3.68
C SER A 244 15.08 -0.07 -4.26
N SER A 245 13.98 -0.46 -4.92
CA SER A 245 13.03 0.50 -5.52
C SER A 245 12.33 1.36 -4.47
N PHE A 246 11.89 0.76 -3.36
CA PHE A 246 11.25 1.50 -2.27
C PHE A 246 12.24 2.30 -1.40
N ALA A 247 13.48 1.83 -1.27
CA ALA A 247 14.51 2.50 -0.48
C ALA A 247 14.90 3.88 -1.01
N SER A 248 14.74 4.11 -2.32
CA SER A 248 15.04 5.38 -2.95
C SER A 248 13.99 6.47 -2.66
N LEU A 249 12.82 6.08 -2.17
CA LEU A 249 11.73 7.01 -1.89
C LEU A 249 11.87 7.63 -0.50
N GLU A 250 11.87 8.94 -0.46
CA GLU A 250 11.71 9.75 0.75
C GLU A 250 10.39 10.53 0.66
N PRO A 251 9.30 10.01 1.22
CA PRO A 251 7.96 10.60 1.10
C PRO A 251 7.91 12.07 1.48
N PHE A 252 8.67 12.47 2.50
CA PHE A 252 8.71 13.86 2.95
C PHE A 252 9.16 14.83 1.84
N LYS A 253 10.10 14.46 0.96
CA LYS A 253 10.58 15.31 -0.13
C LYS A 253 9.50 15.62 -1.17
N ILE A 254 8.56 14.69 -1.36
CA ILE A 254 7.43 14.83 -2.27
C ILE A 254 6.30 15.59 -1.57
N LEU A 255 5.89 15.10 -0.40
CA LEU A 255 4.73 15.63 0.32
C LEU A 255 4.93 17.09 0.74
N SER A 256 6.16 17.51 1.09
CA SER A 256 6.44 18.92 1.39
C SER A 256 6.23 19.87 0.21
N ARG A 257 6.08 19.38 -1.02
CA ARG A 257 5.88 20.17 -2.25
C ARG A 257 4.52 19.97 -2.91
N VAL A 258 3.72 19.04 -2.40
CA VAL A 258 2.42 18.72 -2.96
C VAL A 258 1.45 19.88 -2.74
N LYS A 259 0.65 20.20 -3.78
CA LYS A 259 -0.29 21.33 -3.76
C LYS A 259 -1.76 20.90 -3.72
N ILE A 260 -2.03 19.64 -4.01
CA ILE A 260 -3.40 19.11 -3.89
C ILE A 260 -3.70 18.77 -2.42
N PRO A 261 -4.98 18.73 -2.02
CA PRO A 261 -5.35 18.27 -0.69
C PRO A 261 -4.87 16.84 -0.41
N VAL A 262 -4.11 16.67 0.68
CA VAL A 262 -3.66 15.38 1.19
C VAL A 262 -4.10 15.23 2.64
N TYR A 263 -4.74 14.10 2.95
CA TYR A 263 -5.14 13.72 4.29
C TYR A 263 -4.24 12.58 4.78
N LEU A 264 -3.45 12.84 5.79
CA LEU A 264 -2.52 11.86 6.39
C LEU A 264 -3.13 11.29 7.65
N VAL A 265 -3.36 9.98 7.67
CA VAL A 265 -3.83 9.27 8.85
C VAL A 265 -2.64 8.62 9.53
N ALA A 266 -2.30 9.12 10.72
CA ALA A 266 -1.20 8.65 11.55
C ALA A 266 -1.74 7.73 12.64
N ALA A 267 -1.41 6.45 12.61
CA ALA A 267 -1.68 5.51 13.70
C ALA A 267 -0.64 5.72 14.81
N THR A 268 -1.03 6.36 15.91
CA THR A 268 -0.07 6.77 16.96
C THR A 268 0.43 5.60 17.81
N ALA A 269 -0.32 4.49 17.83
CA ALA A 269 0.05 3.25 18.49
C ALA A 269 0.66 2.19 17.56
N ASP A 270 1.00 2.54 16.31
CA ASP A 270 1.62 1.62 15.35
C ASP A 270 3.07 1.32 15.75
N GLU A 271 3.35 0.06 16.10
CA GLU A 271 4.70 -0.40 16.45
C GLU A 271 5.55 -0.72 15.21
N ASN A 272 4.95 -0.83 14.02
CA ASN A 272 5.65 -1.24 12.79
C ASN A 272 6.11 -0.05 11.96
N THR A 273 5.26 0.97 11.87
CA THR A 273 5.55 2.18 11.12
C THR A 273 5.60 3.36 12.08
N SER A 274 6.79 3.82 12.38
CA SER A 274 6.97 4.86 13.39
C SER A 274 6.27 6.16 13.01
N VAL A 275 5.42 6.67 13.90
CA VAL A 275 4.78 7.98 13.75
C VAL A 275 5.78 9.15 13.70
N LEU A 276 7.00 8.95 14.22
CA LEU A 276 8.03 10.01 14.26
C LEU A 276 8.36 10.61 12.89
N GLY A 277 8.29 9.80 11.82
CA GLY A 277 8.49 10.31 10.48
C GLY A 277 7.35 11.20 9.99
N LEU A 278 6.12 10.94 10.43
CA LEU A 278 4.97 11.81 10.15
C LEU A 278 5.00 13.07 11.01
N ASP A 279 5.42 12.99 12.27
CA ASP A 279 5.62 14.17 13.12
C ASP A 279 6.68 15.10 12.54
N TYR A 280 7.79 14.53 12.03
CA TYR A 280 8.80 15.32 11.33
C TYR A 280 8.25 15.97 10.05
N LEU A 281 7.47 15.23 9.26
CA LEU A 281 6.82 15.77 8.06
C LEU A 281 5.87 16.92 8.44
N ARG A 282 5.06 16.74 9.47
CA ARG A 282 4.14 17.76 10.00
C ARG A 282 4.91 19.02 10.37
N LEU A 283 5.94 18.89 11.19
CA LEU A 283 6.79 20.03 11.58
C LEU A 283 7.34 20.78 10.35
N LYS A 284 7.84 20.04 9.34
CA LYS A 284 8.38 20.64 8.11
C LYS A 284 7.33 21.36 7.29
N THR A 285 6.14 20.82 7.17
CA THR A 285 5.03 21.45 6.43
C THR A 285 4.50 22.68 7.13
N GLU A 286 4.39 22.65 8.47
CA GLU A 286 3.99 23.79 9.29
C GLU A 286 5.02 24.95 9.17
N LEU A 287 6.32 24.65 9.29
CA LEU A 287 7.40 25.64 9.13
C LEU A 287 7.46 26.23 7.70
N ALA A 288 7.03 25.46 6.69
CA ALA A 288 6.95 25.93 5.31
C ALA A 288 5.65 26.68 4.99
N GLY A 289 4.72 26.83 5.95
CA GLY A 289 3.42 27.45 5.73
C GLY A 289 2.51 26.66 4.77
N GLN A 290 2.73 25.36 4.63
CA GLN A 290 1.96 24.52 3.72
C GLN A 290 0.60 24.14 4.32
N THR A 291 -0.48 24.41 3.60
CA THR A 291 -1.85 24.18 4.05
C THR A 291 -2.57 23.02 3.33
N SER A 292 -1.94 22.44 2.31
CA SER A 292 -2.52 21.35 1.52
C SER A 292 -2.55 20.00 2.25
N ILE A 293 -1.77 19.85 3.32
CA ILE A 293 -1.71 18.60 4.10
C ILE A 293 -2.47 18.77 5.43
N ARG A 294 -3.36 17.81 5.70
CA ARG A 294 -4.03 17.69 6.98
C ARG A 294 -3.61 16.41 7.68
N PHE A 295 -3.19 16.51 8.92
CA PHE A 295 -2.80 15.38 9.77
C PHE A 295 -3.97 14.95 10.65
N HIS A 296 -4.24 13.65 10.69
CA HIS A 296 -5.28 13.05 11.51
C HIS A 296 -4.67 11.91 12.34
N PRO A 297 -4.29 12.17 13.59
CA PRO A 297 -3.82 11.11 14.48
C PRO A 297 -5.00 10.24 14.91
N VAL A 298 -4.78 8.93 14.91
CA VAL A 298 -5.70 7.92 15.46
C VAL A 298 -4.92 7.05 16.44
N PRO A 299 -5.50 6.69 17.60
CA PRO A 299 -4.85 5.83 18.58
C PRO A 299 -4.64 4.41 18.10
#